data_439fae1e0e1852852361cc5f8f11ce9c
#
_entry.id   439fae1e0e1852852361cc5f8f11ce9c
#
_cell.length_a   1.000
_cell.length_b   1.000
_cell.length_c   1.000
_cell.angle_alpha   90.00
_cell.angle_beta   90.00
_cell.angle_gamma   90.00
#
_symmetry.space_group_name_H-M   'P 1'
#
loop_
_entity.id
_entity.type
_entity.pdbx_description
1 polymer ?
#
loop_
_entity_poly.entity_id
_entity_poly.type
_entity_poly.pdbx_seq_one_letter_code
_entity_poly.pdbx_strand_id
1 'polypeptide(L)'
;MNRVYFKASRVLAGVLMCLALVACDKAQSPPAAQAGLAFHPGDECHVCGMVISDFPGPKGAAVGAGGTKKFCSPAEMLGWWLQPENHRADVKLYVHDMGRSHWDAPDDAHLIDARTAYFVIGSRLKGAMGVVLASFSDLEAAQKLAREAGGKVLRLEDIDQKLLGQAGAMSSMSH
;
A
#
# COMPACT_ATOMS: atom_id res chain seq x y z
N MET A 1 -19.96 67.11 17.79
CA MET A 1 -18.86 66.34 17.20
C MET A 1 -18.80 64.93 17.81
N ASN A 2 -19.95 64.21 17.99
CA ASN A 2 -19.93 62.89 18.69
C ASN A 2 -20.89 61.83 18.10
N ARG A 3 -21.25 61.95 16.82
CA ARG A 3 -22.18 60.95 16.19
C ARG A 3 -21.57 60.11 15.09
N VAL A 4 -20.31 60.30 14.75
CA VAL A 4 -19.67 59.60 13.61
C VAL A 4 -18.90 58.33 14.08
N TYR A 5 -18.41 58.32 15.33
CA TYR A 5 -17.60 57.18 15.83
C TYR A 5 -18.42 55.92 16.24
N PHE A 6 -19.75 56.05 16.41
CA PHE A 6 -20.57 54.92 16.86
C PHE A 6 -21.04 53.99 15.75
N LYS A 7 -20.94 54.41 14.49
CA LYS A 7 -21.32 53.54 13.34
C LYS A 7 -20.18 52.71 12.77
N ALA A 8 -18.92 53.13 12.98
CA ALA A 8 -17.75 52.39 12.49
C ALA A 8 -17.43 51.14 13.32
N SER A 9 -17.77 51.13 14.63
CA SER A 9 -17.48 50.03 15.54
C SER A 9 -18.39 48.79 15.34
N ARG A 10 -19.59 48.99 14.76
CA ARG A 10 -20.53 47.88 14.54
C ARG A 10 -20.29 47.09 13.25
N VAL A 11 -19.59 47.66 12.28
CA VAL A 11 -19.26 47.00 11.03
C VAL A 11 -18.00 46.13 11.18
N LEU A 12 -17.08 46.52 12.08
CA LEU A 12 -15.85 45.74 12.31
C LEU A 12 -16.09 44.46 13.12
N ALA A 13 -17.11 44.43 13.98
CA ALA A 13 -17.50 43.24 14.76
C ALA A 13 -18.20 42.17 13.92
N GLY A 14 -18.85 42.54 12.80
CA GLY A 14 -19.54 41.60 11.91
C GLY A 14 -18.62 40.88 10.95
N VAL A 15 -17.45 41.40 10.62
CA VAL A 15 -16.52 40.80 9.67
C VAL A 15 -15.60 39.79 10.33
N LEU A 16 -15.37 39.88 11.64
CA LEU A 16 -14.50 38.95 12.38
C LEU A 16 -15.19 37.60 12.74
N MET A 17 -16.52 37.52 12.63
CA MET A 17 -17.29 36.33 13.00
C MET A 17 -17.52 35.34 11.84
N CYS A 18 -17.15 35.71 10.61
CA CYS A 18 -17.32 34.87 9.43
C CYS A 18 -16.09 34.03 9.03
N LEU A 19 -14.96 34.12 9.74
CA LEU A 19 -13.73 33.41 9.41
C LEU A 19 -13.50 32.12 10.19
N ALA A 20 -14.44 31.65 11.01
CA ALA A 20 -14.25 30.50 11.91
C ALA A 20 -14.92 29.20 11.43
N LEU A 21 -15.34 29.05 10.17
CA LEU A 21 -16.10 27.88 9.70
C LEU A 21 -15.50 27.18 8.47
N VAL A 22 -14.18 27.08 8.35
CA VAL A 22 -13.57 26.20 7.34
C VAL A 22 -12.43 25.40 7.98
N ALA A 23 -12.77 24.57 8.94
CA ALA A 23 -11.93 23.46 9.36
C ALA A 23 -12.82 22.23 9.49
N CYS A 24 -13.47 21.83 8.40
CA CYS A 24 -13.87 20.44 8.22
C CYS A 24 -12.65 19.73 7.66
N ASP A 25 -11.86 19.15 8.55
CA ASP A 25 -10.95 18.09 8.24
C ASP A 25 -11.82 16.98 7.59
N LYS A 26 -11.75 16.92 6.25
CA LYS A 26 -12.30 15.78 5.52
C LYS A 26 -11.41 14.61 5.89
N ALA A 27 -11.80 13.86 6.94
CA ALA A 27 -11.44 12.46 7.01
C ALA A 27 -11.82 11.87 5.65
N GLN A 28 -10.84 11.67 4.78
CA GLN A 28 -11.02 11.02 3.50
C GLN A 28 -11.46 9.60 3.80
N SER A 29 -12.76 9.35 3.71
CA SER A 29 -13.27 7.98 3.61
C SER A 29 -12.48 7.31 2.49
N PRO A 30 -11.93 6.11 2.70
CA PRO A 30 -11.23 5.40 1.64
C PRO A 30 -12.15 5.34 0.41
N PRO A 31 -11.63 5.58 -0.79
CA PRO A 31 -12.43 5.54 -2.01
C PRO A 31 -13.14 4.19 -2.07
N ALA A 32 -14.39 4.17 -2.53
CA ALA A 32 -15.27 2.98 -2.59
C ALA A 32 -14.61 1.75 -3.27
N ALA A 33 -13.55 1.96 -4.06
CA ALA A 33 -12.71 0.92 -4.64
C ALA A 33 -11.92 0.11 -3.60
N GLN A 34 -11.71 0.62 -2.37
CA GLN A 34 -10.95 -0.07 -1.32
C GLN A 34 -11.84 -0.94 -0.41
N ALA A 35 -13.15 -0.72 -0.39
CA ALA A 35 -14.08 -1.51 0.44
C ALA A 35 -14.11 -3.02 0.09
N GLY A 36 -13.74 -3.39 -1.15
CA GLY A 36 -13.62 -4.78 -1.60
C GLY A 36 -12.21 -5.37 -1.49
N LEU A 37 -11.24 -4.60 -0.98
CA LEU A 37 -9.84 -4.99 -0.87
C LEU A 37 -9.43 -5.44 0.54
N ALA A 38 -10.28 -5.25 1.55
CA ALA A 38 -9.96 -5.61 2.92
C ALA A 38 -9.62 -7.10 3.04
N PHE A 39 -8.54 -7.41 3.79
CA PHE A 39 -8.11 -8.75 4.09
C PHE A 39 -8.81 -9.21 5.37
N HIS A 40 -9.53 -10.32 5.30
CA HIS A 40 -10.29 -10.87 6.43
C HIS A 40 -9.60 -12.10 7.01
N PRO A 41 -9.79 -12.39 8.30
CA PRO A 41 -9.36 -13.66 8.87
C PRO A 41 -9.96 -14.83 8.07
N GLY A 42 -9.10 -15.78 7.67
CA GLY A 42 -9.51 -16.91 6.85
C GLY A 42 -9.50 -16.69 5.34
N ASP A 43 -9.15 -15.49 4.84
CA ASP A 43 -8.87 -15.32 3.42
C ASP A 43 -7.68 -16.19 2.98
N GLU A 44 -7.86 -16.92 1.90
CA GLU A 44 -6.82 -17.79 1.35
C GLU A 44 -6.09 -17.15 0.17
N CYS A 45 -4.81 -17.40 0.07
CA CYS A 45 -3.99 -16.94 -1.04
C CYS A 45 -4.41 -17.64 -2.33
N HIS A 46 -4.69 -16.85 -3.37
CA HIS A 46 -5.15 -17.36 -4.67
C HIS A 46 -4.18 -18.33 -5.34
N VAL A 47 -2.88 -18.26 -5.04
CA VAL A 47 -1.84 -19.12 -5.65
C VAL A 47 -1.53 -20.33 -4.78
N CYS A 48 -1.21 -20.13 -3.51
CA CYS A 48 -0.72 -21.20 -2.65
C CYS A 48 -1.76 -21.79 -1.68
N GLY A 49 -2.97 -21.20 -1.59
CA GLY A 49 -4.06 -21.68 -0.73
C GLY A 49 -3.85 -21.49 0.77
N MET A 50 -2.74 -20.86 1.19
CA MET A 50 -2.49 -20.63 2.62
C MET A 50 -3.34 -19.46 3.14
N VAL A 51 -3.70 -19.50 4.42
CA VAL A 51 -4.39 -18.41 5.12
C VAL A 51 -3.47 -17.20 5.18
N ILE A 52 -3.94 -16.09 4.59
CA ILE A 52 -3.12 -14.89 4.38
C ILE A 52 -2.70 -14.23 5.70
N SER A 53 -3.60 -14.23 6.70
CA SER A 53 -3.36 -13.63 8.01
C SER A 53 -2.30 -14.33 8.86
N ASP A 54 -1.92 -15.57 8.52
CA ASP A 54 -0.94 -16.35 9.28
C ASP A 54 0.51 -15.89 9.07
N PHE A 55 0.74 -15.00 8.11
CA PHE A 55 2.07 -14.57 7.73
C PHE A 55 2.27 -13.06 7.95
N PRO A 56 3.45 -12.63 8.39
CA PRO A 56 3.80 -11.22 8.46
C PRO A 56 4.09 -10.62 7.07
N GLY A 57 4.27 -9.32 7.02
CA GLY A 57 4.65 -8.58 5.83
C GLY A 57 3.46 -8.19 4.93
N PRO A 58 3.74 -7.39 3.89
CA PRO A 58 2.71 -6.85 3.00
C PRO A 58 1.97 -7.93 2.24
N LYS A 59 0.69 -7.68 1.99
CA LYS A 59 -0.19 -8.53 1.17
C LYS A 59 -0.40 -7.88 -0.20
N GLY A 60 -0.88 -8.65 -1.16
CA GLY A 60 -1.24 -8.17 -2.47
C GLY A 60 -2.67 -8.49 -2.83
N ALA A 61 -3.31 -7.63 -3.64
CA ALA A 61 -4.61 -7.88 -4.22
C ALA A 61 -4.64 -7.47 -5.70
N ALA A 62 -5.25 -8.29 -6.54
CA ALA A 62 -5.48 -8.01 -7.95
C ALA A 62 -6.98 -7.92 -8.21
N VAL A 63 -7.41 -6.81 -8.83
CA VAL A 63 -8.81 -6.53 -9.15
C VAL A 63 -9.00 -6.46 -10.66
N GLY A 64 -9.84 -7.30 -11.17
CA GLY A 64 -10.18 -7.35 -12.60
C GLY A 64 -11.63 -7.77 -12.84
N ALA A 65 -11.98 -8.04 -14.08
CA ALA A 65 -13.33 -8.47 -14.47
C ALA A 65 -13.81 -9.75 -13.74
N GLY A 66 -12.87 -10.61 -13.31
CA GLY A 66 -13.15 -11.82 -12.53
C GLY A 66 -13.24 -11.61 -11.01
N GLY A 67 -13.35 -10.35 -10.55
CA GLY A 67 -13.39 -10.00 -9.13
C GLY A 67 -12.02 -9.73 -8.51
N THR A 68 -11.97 -9.77 -7.18
CA THR A 68 -10.74 -9.56 -6.41
C THR A 68 -10.06 -10.89 -6.10
N LYS A 69 -8.78 -10.97 -6.38
CA LYS A 69 -7.90 -12.07 -5.98
C LYS A 69 -6.93 -11.56 -4.92
N LYS A 70 -6.79 -12.30 -3.83
CA LYS A 70 -5.93 -11.95 -2.70
C LYS A 70 -4.72 -12.86 -2.62
N PHE A 71 -3.59 -12.33 -2.17
CA PHE A 71 -2.31 -13.03 -2.14
C PHE A 71 -1.60 -12.79 -0.82
N CYS A 72 -0.93 -13.80 -0.31
CA CYS A 72 -0.19 -13.73 0.95
C CYS A 72 1.02 -12.80 0.90
N SER A 73 1.49 -12.42 -0.29
CA SER A 73 2.58 -11.45 -0.48
C SER A 73 2.49 -10.73 -1.84
N PRO A 74 3.14 -9.57 -2.00
CA PRO A 74 3.32 -8.92 -3.30
C PRO A 74 4.06 -9.81 -4.31
N ALA A 75 5.02 -10.62 -3.86
CA ALA A 75 5.77 -11.52 -4.74
C ALA A 75 4.86 -12.58 -5.38
N GLU A 76 3.96 -13.20 -4.60
CA GLU A 76 2.98 -14.15 -5.13
C GLU A 76 2.01 -13.47 -6.10
N MET A 77 1.53 -12.27 -5.77
CA MET A 77 0.67 -11.49 -6.66
C MET A 77 1.36 -11.19 -7.99
N LEU A 78 2.59 -10.68 -7.94
CA LEU A 78 3.34 -10.32 -9.14
C LEU A 78 3.74 -11.56 -9.94
N GLY A 79 4.13 -12.65 -9.27
CA GLY A 79 4.38 -13.93 -9.92
C GLY A 79 3.16 -14.47 -10.70
N TRP A 80 1.97 -14.32 -10.14
CA TRP A 80 0.71 -14.62 -10.82
C TRP A 80 0.41 -13.63 -11.96
N TRP A 81 0.52 -12.32 -11.70
CA TRP A 81 0.18 -11.30 -12.70
C TRP A 81 1.11 -11.30 -13.91
N LEU A 82 2.40 -11.61 -13.73
CA LEU A 82 3.39 -11.67 -14.81
C LEU A 82 3.23 -12.88 -15.74
N GLN A 83 2.32 -13.82 -15.45
CA GLN A 83 1.96 -14.88 -16.41
C GLN A 83 1.22 -14.27 -17.61
N PRO A 84 1.49 -14.72 -18.83
CA PRO A 84 0.91 -14.12 -20.06
C PRO A 84 -0.61 -14.02 -20.03
N GLU A 85 -1.30 -15.00 -19.48
CA GLU A 85 -2.75 -15.05 -19.36
C GLU A 85 -3.32 -14.06 -18.34
N ASN A 86 -2.53 -13.62 -17.37
CA ASN A 86 -2.93 -12.71 -16.29
C ASN A 86 -2.40 -11.29 -16.50
N HIS A 87 -1.41 -11.12 -17.39
CA HIS A 87 -0.76 -9.83 -17.66
C HIS A 87 -1.64 -8.93 -18.52
N ARG A 88 -2.71 -8.42 -17.92
CA ARG A 88 -3.74 -7.60 -18.60
C ARG A 88 -3.72 -6.18 -18.07
N ALA A 89 -3.94 -5.23 -18.96
CA ALA A 89 -3.95 -3.80 -18.64
C ALA A 89 -5.12 -3.39 -17.73
N ASP A 90 -6.25 -4.11 -17.78
CA ASP A 90 -7.44 -3.86 -16.98
C ASP A 90 -7.36 -4.39 -15.55
N VAL A 91 -6.34 -5.20 -15.21
CA VAL A 91 -6.11 -5.67 -13.84
C VAL A 91 -5.42 -4.58 -13.04
N LYS A 92 -6.05 -4.15 -11.94
CA LYS A 92 -5.47 -3.24 -10.96
C LYS A 92 -4.79 -4.04 -9.85
N LEU A 93 -3.60 -3.62 -9.46
CA LEU A 93 -2.76 -4.29 -8.47
C LEU A 93 -2.59 -3.40 -7.25
N TYR A 94 -2.87 -3.94 -6.07
CA TYR A 94 -2.73 -3.24 -4.79
C TYR A 94 -1.80 -3.97 -3.86
N VAL A 95 -1.02 -3.23 -3.08
CA VAL A 95 -0.09 -3.75 -2.07
C VAL A 95 -0.15 -2.88 -0.82
N HIS A 96 0.17 -3.44 0.35
CA HIS A 96 0.28 -2.64 1.57
C HIS A 96 1.49 -1.71 1.52
N ASP A 97 1.31 -0.46 1.94
CA ASP A 97 2.40 0.49 2.18
C ASP A 97 3.05 0.21 3.54
N MET A 98 4.25 -0.37 3.52
CA MET A 98 4.99 -0.69 4.74
C MET A 98 5.70 0.50 5.38
N GLY A 99 5.69 1.65 4.73
CA GLY A 99 6.07 2.92 5.34
C GLY A 99 5.05 3.44 6.35
N ARG A 100 3.79 2.94 6.27
CA ARG A 100 2.65 3.36 7.07
C ARG A 100 1.97 2.22 7.83
N SER A 101 2.45 1.01 7.70
CA SER A 101 1.89 -0.20 8.31
C SER A 101 2.92 -0.92 9.16
N HIS A 102 2.47 -1.69 10.14
CA HIS A 102 3.33 -2.59 10.92
C HIS A 102 3.58 -3.88 10.14
N TRP A 103 4.82 -4.41 10.24
CA TRP A 103 5.22 -5.61 9.50
C TRP A 103 4.37 -6.83 9.87
N ASP A 104 4.09 -7.02 11.14
CA ASP A 104 3.34 -8.18 11.64
C ASP A 104 1.82 -8.06 11.45
N ALA A 105 1.31 -6.84 11.23
CA ALA A 105 -0.11 -6.55 11.04
C ALA A 105 -0.28 -5.39 10.05
N PRO A 106 -0.15 -5.64 8.74
CA PRO A 106 -0.38 -4.61 7.72
C PRO A 106 -1.80 -4.07 7.78
N ASP A 107 -1.94 -2.74 7.64
CA ASP A 107 -3.22 -2.05 7.72
C ASP A 107 -3.80 -1.81 6.32
N ASP A 108 -4.98 -2.36 6.06
CA ASP A 108 -5.71 -2.24 4.80
C ASP A 108 -6.06 -0.79 4.43
N ALA A 109 -6.10 0.14 5.41
CA ALA A 109 -6.26 1.56 5.13
C ALA A 109 -5.09 2.15 4.33
N HIS A 110 -3.97 1.44 4.28
CA HIS A 110 -2.73 1.85 3.60
C HIS A 110 -2.40 0.99 2.38
N LEU A 111 -3.41 0.50 1.67
CA LEU A 111 -3.23 -0.11 0.35
C LEU A 111 -2.92 0.94 -0.71
N ILE A 112 -1.93 0.67 -1.54
CA ILE A 112 -1.46 1.54 -2.63
C ILE A 112 -1.45 0.79 -3.97
N ASP A 113 -1.50 1.53 -5.08
CA ASP A 113 -1.34 0.95 -6.41
C ASP A 113 0.11 0.47 -6.60
N ALA A 114 0.27 -0.82 -6.90
CA ALA A 114 1.57 -1.44 -7.12
C ALA A 114 2.37 -0.79 -8.28
N ARG A 115 1.70 -0.17 -9.25
CA ARG A 115 2.35 0.51 -10.38
C ARG A 115 3.10 1.77 -9.96
N THR A 116 2.68 2.38 -8.84
CA THR A 116 3.33 3.59 -8.30
C THR A 116 4.23 3.29 -7.10
N ALA A 117 4.22 2.05 -6.61
CA ALA A 117 5.00 1.63 -5.44
C ALA A 117 6.50 1.51 -5.73
N TYR A 118 7.28 1.62 -4.67
CA TYR A 118 8.67 1.17 -4.58
C TYR A 118 8.71 -0.17 -3.86
N PHE A 119 9.55 -1.07 -4.35
CA PHE A 119 9.69 -2.42 -3.80
C PHE A 119 11.10 -2.64 -3.28
N VAL A 120 11.24 -3.37 -2.16
CA VAL A 120 12.53 -3.83 -1.65
C VAL A 120 12.56 -5.35 -1.70
N ILE A 121 13.47 -5.90 -2.51
CA ILE A 121 13.70 -7.35 -2.66
C ILE A 121 15.02 -7.76 -2.00
N GLY A 122 15.07 -8.94 -1.40
CA GLY A 122 16.30 -9.51 -0.82
C GLY A 122 16.65 -8.95 0.56
N SER A 123 15.68 -8.37 1.28
CA SER A 123 15.87 -7.99 2.69
C SER A 123 15.91 -9.25 3.59
N ARG A 124 16.46 -9.08 4.81
CA ARG A 124 16.49 -10.14 5.83
C ARG A 124 15.15 -10.33 6.55
N LEU A 125 14.12 -9.59 6.17
CA LEU A 125 12.80 -9.73 6.76
C LEU A 125 12.18 -11.07 6.38
N LYS A 126 11.35 -11.59 7.27
CA LYS A 126 10.56 -12.80 7.03
C LYS A 126 9.14 -12.41 6.63
N GLY A 127 8.54 -13.18 5.75
CA GLY A 127 7.17 -12.98 5.25
C GLY A 127 6.52 -14.31 4.93
N ALA A 128 5.45 -14.27 4.14
CA ALA A 128 4.90 -15.48 3.52
C ALA A 128 5.96 -16.14 2.62
N MET A 129 5.75 -17.39 2.29
CA MET A 129 6.69 -18.27 1.58
C MET A 129 7.50 -17.58 0.48
N GLY A 130 8.80 -17.91 0.41
CA GLY A 130 9.67 -17.52 -0.69
C GLY A 130 10.23 -16.11 -0.60
N VAL A 131 10.07 -15.35 -1.66
CA VAL A 131 10.64 -14.01 -1.79
C VAL A 131 9.89 -13.00 -0.95
N VAL A 132 10.59 -12.33 -0.04
CA VAL A 132 10.06 -11.14 0.61
C VAL A 132 10.20 -9.94 -0.33
N LEU A 133 9.07 -9.35 -0.69
CA LEU A 133 8.98 -8.15 -1.49
C LEU A 133 8.22 -7.11 -0.69
N ALA A 134 8.94 -6.23 0.02
CA ALA A 134 8.34 -5.13 0.78
C ALA A 134 7.93 -4.00 -0.16
N SER A 135 6.79 -3.35 0.10
CA SER A 135 6.22 -2.30 -0.76
C SER A 135 6.01 -1.00 0.01
N PHE A 136 6.26 0.13 -0.66
CA PHE A 136 6.26 1.47 -0.08
C PHE A 136 5.69 2.49 -1.07
N SER A 137 4.95 3.49 -0.58
CA SER A 137 4.56 4.66 -1.37
C SER A 137 5.71 5.66 -1.50
N ASP A 138 6.63 5.67 -0.56
CA ASP A 138 7.73 6.63 -0.43
C ASP A 138 9.10 5.99 -0.69
N LEU A 139 9.91 6.67 -1.52
CA LEU A 139 11.25 6.19 -1.88
C LEU A 139 12.21 6.18 -0.69
N GLU A 140 12.14 7.18 0.19
CA GLU A 140 13.05 7.28 1.34
C GLU A 140 12.79 6.16 2.34
N ALA A 141 11.50 5.81 2.55
CA ALA A 141 11.10 4.67 3.38
C ALA A 141 11.62 3.34 2.81
N ALA A 142 11.50 3.13 1.49
CA ALA A 142 12.06 1.96 0.82
C ALA A 142 13.60 1.89 0.95
N GLN A 143 14.29 3.01 0.73
CA GLN A 143 15.74 3.09 0.88
C GLN A 143 16.20 2.89 2.32
N LYS A 144 15.42 3.39 3.29
CA LYS A 144 15.67 3.18 4.71
C LYS A 144 15.65 1.68 5.03
N LEU A 145 14.60 0.97 4.62
CA LEU A 145 14.52 -0.49 4.80
C LEU A 145 15.72 -1.19 4.15
N ALA A 146 16.07 -0.83 2.92
CA ALA A 146 17.19 -1.45 2.19
C ALA A 146 18.53 -1.25 2.92
N ARG A 147 18.75 -0.09 3.56
CA ARG A 147 19.96 0.15 4.39
C ARG A 147 19.95 -0.65 5.69
N GLU A 148 18.79 -0.77 6.35
CA GLU A 148 18.66 -1.40 7.68
C GLU A 148 18.57 -2.92 7.61
N ALA A 149 17.82 -3.45 6.64
CA ALA A 149 17.55 -4.87 6.51
C ALA A 149 18.20 -5.53 5.27
N GLY A 150 18.95 -4.77 4.48
CA GLY A 150 19.49 -5.23 3.21
C GLY A 150 18.46 -5.21 2.09
N GLY A 151 18.90 -5.59 0.90
CA GLY A 151 18.05 -5.66 -0.28
C GLY A 151 18.28 -4.52 -1.26
N LYS A 152 17.50 -4.55 -2.35
CA LYS A 152 17.57 -3.57 -3.45
C LYS A 152 16.19 -2.95 -3.67
N VAL A 153 16.16 -1.62 -3.86
CA VAL A 153 14.94 -0.89 -4.22
C VAL A 153 14.70 -1.02 -5.72
N LEU A 154 13.46 -1.31 -6.10
CA LEU A 154 13.00 -1.53 -7.48
C LEU A 154 11.69 -0.80 -7.73
N ARG A 155 11.36 -0.61 -9.00
CA ARG A 155 10.01 -0.26 -9.46
C ARG A 155 9.33 -1.50 -10.02
N LEU A 156 8.01 -1.42 -10.27
CA LEU A 156 7.27 -2.56 -10.83
C LEU A 156 7.84 -3.03 -12.17
N GLU A 157 8.26 -2.10 -13.03
CA GLU A 157 8.85 -2.37 -14.34
C GLU A 157 10.20 -3.11 -14.30
N ASP A 158 10.89 -3.09 -13.15
CA ASP A 158 12.15 -3.80 -12.93
C ASP A 158 11.94 -5.26 -12.47
N ILE A 159 10.69 -5.65 -12.19
CA ILE A 159 10.35 -6.96 -11.62
C ILE A 159 9.82 -7.87 -12.71
N ASP A 160 10.53 -8.94 -12.97
CA ASP A 160 10.14 -9.99 -13.91
C ASP A 160 10.12 -11.38 -13.23
N GLN A 161 9.61 -12.39 -13.95
CA GLN A 161 9.55 -13.78 -13.48
C GLN A 161 10.93 -14.35 -13.13
N LYS A 162 11.96 -13.98 -13.87
CA LYS A 162 13.34 -14.43 -13.63
C LYS A 162 13.87 -13.91 -12.31
N LEU A 163 13.67 -12.62 -12.03
CA LEU A 163 14.09 -11.98 -10.78
C LEU A 163 13.38 -12.62 -9.57
N LEU A 164 12.06 -12.82 -9.65
CA LEU A 164 11.29 -13.46 -8.59
C LEU A 164 11.76 -14.90 -8.35
N GLY A 165 12.02 -15.67 -9.39
CA GLY A 165 12.54 -17.04 -9.30
C GLY A 165 13.94 -17.11 -8.69
N GLN A 166 14.84 -16.20 -9.05
CA GLN A 166 16.20 -16.13 -8.49
C GLN A 166 16.19 -15.77 -7.00
N ALA A 167 15.36 -14.80 -6.61
CA ALA A 167 15.25 -14.40 -5.21
C ALA A 167 14.63 -15.51 -4.35
N GLY A 168 13.68 -16.29 -4.89
CA GLY A 168 13.12 -17.48 -4.24
C GLY A 168 14.17 -18.56 -4.00
N ALA A 169 15.00 -18.85 -4.99
CA ALA A 169 16.08 -19.83 -4.86
C ALA A 169 17.12 -19.41 -3.79
N MET A 170 17.47 -18.12 -3.72
CA MET A 170 18.41 -17.62 -2.69
C MET A 170 17.80 -17.70 -1.28
N SER A 171 16.51 -17.41 -1.12
CA SER A 171 15.80 -17.52 0.16
C SER A 171 15.76 -18.95 0.69
N SER A 172 15.58 -19.94 -0.17
CA SER A 172 15.55 -21.36 0.22
C SER A 172 16.92 -21.92 0.64
N MET A 173 18.02 -21.31 0.21
CA MET A 173 19.40 -21.72 0.56
C MET A 173 19.89 -21.13 1.89
N SER A 174 19.16 -20.19 2.48
CA SER A 174 19.52 -19.50 3.74
C SER A 174 18.81 -20.06 4.98
N HIS A 175 18.11 -21.18 4.84
CA HIS A 175 17.50 -22.01 5.89
C HIS A 175 18.25 -23.34 6.03
#